data_6dbee01097c837c498d0c6a40f43338b
#
_entry.id   6dbee01097c837c498d0c6a40f43338b
#
_cell.length_a   1.000
_cell.length_b   1.000
_cell.length_c   1.000
_cell.angle_alpha   90.00
_cell.angle_beta   90.00
_cell.angle_gamma   90.00
#
_symmetry.space_group_name_H-M   'P 1'
#
loop_
_entity.id
_entity.type
_entity.pdbx_description
1 polymer ?
#
loop_
_entity_poly.entity_id
_entity_poly.type
_entity_poly.pdbx_seq_one_letter_code
_entity_poly.pdbx_strand_id
1 'polypeptide(L)'
;MSVTIKGSNDPVGTSNIIPNNLLFELSAFKTVQTLNMIGFPVSNIFSIGILRTTVNSLNVHHAELEGITQILLCDDLHKNVIYTGDSHSWKNIVEANFSHNQIETIDEGVKLMPNIEHLTLSNNKIGALSNLTSLPHLSHLNLSANRFVEANDFHMKLGNIRYIDLSLNSISSLQGFSKLYSLEGLDLTANQVSDLSEIKHLSNLPCLENLILTGNPVAIVVDYRVRALELFGARAAEICLDNEKPSQKELDTVAVLQAIRIVKEGRTPTLVPEATHFPIRNQSL
;
A
#
# COMPACT_ATOMS: atom_id res chain seq x y z
N MET A 1 -9.72 -18.53 -15.93
CA MET A 1 -9.09 -18.16 -17.23
C MET A 1 -8.43 -16.81 -17.06
N SER A 2 -7.23 -16.63 -17.60
CA SER A 2 -6.55 -15.32 -17.64
C SER A 2 -6.49 -14.83 -19.10
N VAL A 3 -6.75 -13.54 -19.31
CA VAL A 3 -6.67 -12.89 -20.63
C VAL A 3 -5.73 -11.69 -20.52
N THR A 4 -4.83 -11.57 -21.47
CA THR A 4 -3.92 -10.43 -21.57
C THR A 4 -4.11 -9.72 -22.92
N ILE A 5 -4.44 -8.44 -22.87
CA ILE A 5 -4.53 -7.54 -24.02
C ILE A 5 -3.30 -6.65 -23.99
N LYS A 6 -2.48 -6.72 -25.03
CA LYS A 6 -1.28 -5.90 -25.13
C LYS A 6 -1.40 -4.97 -26.33
N GLY A 7 -1.35 -3.68 -26.06
CA GLY A 7 -1.34 -2.65 -27.10
C GLY A 7 0.04 -2.42 -27.70
N SER A 8 0.07 -1.80 -28.85
CA SER A 8 1.28 -1.24 -29.50
C SER A 8 0.87 -0.11 -30.44
N ASN A 9 1.68 0.92 -30.49
CA ASN A 9 1.57 2.00 -31.47
C ASN A 9 2.43 1.73 -32.74
N ASP A 10 3.18 0.62 -32.74
CA ASP A 10 3.96 0.20 -33.90
C ASP A 10 3.11 -0.66 -34.83
N PRO A 11 3.28 -0.55 -36.15
CA PRO A 11 2.62 -1.41 -37.11
C PRO A 11 2.98 -2.89 -36.93
N VAL A 12 2.03 -3.78 -37.16
CA VAL A 12 2.26 -5.23 -37.13
C VAL A 12 3.02 -5.68 -38.37
N GLY A 13 4.28 -6.06 -38.20
CA GLY A 13 5.16 -6.52 -39.27
C GLY A 13 5.31 -5.47 -40.38
N THR A 14 4.98 -5.82 -41.62
CA THR A 14 5.01 -4.93 -42.80
C THR A 14 3.65 -4.33 -43.13
N SER A 15 2.64 -4.55 -42.29
CA SER A 15 1.27 -4.03 -42.48
C SER A 15 1.12 -2.59 -41.98
N ASN A 16 0.04 -1.92 -42.39
CA ASN A 16 -0.35 -0.62 -41.86
C ASN A 16 -1.27 -0.76 -40.60
N ILE A 17 -1.37 -1.95 -40.01
CA ILE A 17 -2.23 -2.22 -38.88
C ILE A 17 -1.50 -1.83 -37.60
N ILE A 18 -2.04 -0.85 -36.88
CA ILE A 18 -1.58 -0.42 -35.53
C ILE A 18 -2.56 -1.01 -34.50
N PRO A 19 -2.11 -1.89 -33.60
CA PRO A 19 -2.98 -2.53 -32.61
C PRO A 19 -3.83 -1.56 -31.80
N ASN A 20 -3.28 -0.44 -31.36
CA ASN A 20 -3.99 0.55 -30.55
C ASN A 20 -5.09 1.33 -31.31
N ASN A 21 -5.15 1.20 -32.64
CA ASN A 21 -6.23 1.79 -33.46
C ASN A 21 -7.41 0.81 -33.67
N LEU A 22 -7.29 -0.42 -33.18
CA LEU A 22 -8.30 -1.45 -33.34
C LEU A 22 -9.27 -1.45 -32.14
N LEU A 23 -10.54 -1.72 -32.42
CA LEU A 23 -11.55 -1.97 -31.40
C LEU A 23 -11.42 -3.41 -30.91
N PHE A 24 -11.55 -3.60 -29.59
CA PHE A 24 -11.46 -4.91 -28.96
C PHE A 24 -12.74 -5.25 -28.20
N GLU A 25 -13.40 -6.32 -28.63
CA GLU A 25 -14.69 -6.76 -28.10
C GLU A 25 -14.48 -7.93 -27.12
N LEU A 26 -14.93 -7.76 -25.87
CA LEU A 26 -14.80 -8.74 -24.79
C LEU A 26 -15.96 -9.72 -24.67
N SER A 27 -17.02 -9.60 -25.47
CA SER A 27 -18.24 -10.41 -25.35
C SER A 27 -18.04 -11.91 -25.49
N ALA A 28 -16.96 -12.34 -26.17
CA ALA A 28 -16.58 -13.76 -26.30
C ALA A 28 -15.97 -14.37 -25.03
N PHE A 29 -15.51 -13.54 -24.07
CA PHE A 29 -14.70 -13.98 -22.93
C PHE A 29 -15.53 -14.10 -21.63
N LYS A 30 -16.47 -15.02 -21.55
CA LYS A 30 -17.47 -15.12 -20.46
C LYS A 30 -16.94 -15.64 -19.13
N THR A 31 -15.74 -16.21 -19.05
CA THR A 31 -15.20 -16.90 -17.86
C THR A 31 -13.83 -16.36 -17.42
N VAL A 32 -13.53 -15.11 -17.76
CA VAL A 32 -12.27 -14.46 -17.38
C VAL A 32 -12.27 -14.16 -15.89
N GLN A 33 -11.24 -14.61 -15.19
CA GLN A 33 -10.99 -14.31 -13.78
C GLN A 33 -9.87 -13.27 -13.58
N THR A 34 -8.89 -13.27 -14.48
CA THR A 34 -7.80 -12.28 -14.49
C THR A 34 -7.76 -11.57 -15.83
N LEU A 35 -7.93 -10.26 -15.81
CA LEU A 35 -7.81 -9.41 -17.00
C LEU A 35 -6.59 -8.52 -16.88
N ASN A 36 -5.65 -8.68 -17.81
CA ASN A 36 -4.46 -7.82 -17.91
C ASN A 36 -4.56 -6.98 -19.17
N MET A 37 -4.36 -5.68 -19.03
CA MET A 37 -4.36 -4.70 -20.12
C MET A 37 -3.09 -3.86 -20.03
N ILE A 38 -2.29 -3.88 -21.07
CA ILE A 38 -0.98 -3.23 -21.08
C ILE A 38 -0.83 -2.37 -22.33
N GLY A 39 -0.70 -1.06 -22.15
CA GLY A 39 -0.47 -0.13 -23.26
C GLY A 39 -1.60 -0.05 -24.27
N PHE A 40 -2.82 -0.45 -23.90
CA PHE A 40 -3.99 -0.47 -24.77
C PHE A 40 -4.99 0.63 -24.35
N PRO A 41 -5.45 1.48 -25.27
CA PRO A 41 -6.39 2.55 -24.91
C PRO A 41 -7.75 1.98 -24.52
N VAL A 42 -8.19 2.30 -23.29
CA VAL A 42 -9.48 1.81 -22.75
C VAL A 42 -10.70 2.27 -23.54
N SER A 43 -10.58 3.38 -24.28
CA SER A 43 -11.62 3.87 -25.22
C SER A 43 -11.94 2.88 -26.34
N ASN A 44 -11.03 1.96 -26.65
CA ASN A 44 -11.18 1.00 -27.72
C ASN A 44 -11.68 -0.37 -27.24
N ILE A 45 -12.06 -0.48 -25.94
CA ILE A 45 -12.60 -1.71 -25.34
C ILE A 45 -14.10 -1.63 -25.24
N PHE A 46 -14.74 -2.73 -25.65
CA PHE A 46 -16.19 -2.88 -25.61
C PHE A 46 -16.62 -4.12 -24.84
N SER A 47 -17.81 -4.07 -24.25
CA SER A 47 -18.45 -5.17 -23.52
C SER A 47 -17.64 -5.65 -22.30
N ILE A 48 -16.87 -4.77 -21.66
CA ILE A 48 -16.14 -5.14 -20.44
C ILE A 48 -17.10 -5.46 -19.28
N GLY A 49 -18.27 -4.87 -19.27
CA GLY A 49 -19.29 -5.06 -18.24
C GLY A 49 -19.76 -6.51 -18.07
N ILE A 50 -19.64 -7.35 -19.10
CA ILE A 50 -19.96 -8.79 -18.98
C ILE A 50 -19.03 -9.52 -18.00
N LEU A 51 -17.83 -8.97 -17.75
CA LEU A 51 -16.83 -9.56 -16.89
C LEU A 51 -17.03 -9.19 -15.40
N ARG A 52 -17.98 -8.32 -15.06
CA ARG A 52 -18.25 -7.86 -13.68
C ARG A 52 -18.49 -9.01 -12.69
N THR A 53 -19.05 -10.11 -13.19
CA THR A 53 -19.39 -11.28 -12.36
C THR A 53 -18.31 -12.36 -12.30
N THR A 54 -17.25 -12.23 -13.07
CA THR A 54 -16.22 -13.30 -13.19
C THR A 54 -14.81 -12.84 -12.87
N VAL A 55 -14.48 -11.55 -13.09
CA VAL A 55 -13.13 -11.04 -12.84
C VAL A 55 -12.89 -10.85 -11.35
N ASN A 56 -11.79 -11.45 -10.85
CA ASN A 56 -11.29 -11.34 -9.49
C ASN A 56 -10.03 -10.45 -9.41
N SER A 57 -9.22 -10.45 -10.47
CA SER A 57 -8.00 -9.64 -10.57
C SER A 57 -8.02 -8.82 -11.85
N LEU A 58 -7.88 -7.50 -11.70
CA LEU A 58 -7.88 -6.53 -12.82
C LEU A 58 -6.58 -5.74 -12.82
N ASN A 59 -5.80 -5.87 -13.88
CA ASN A 59 -4.52 -5.19 -14.05
C ASN A 59 -4.55 -4.31 -15.31
N VAL A 60 -4.37 -3.00 -15.15
CA VAL A 60 -4.42 -2.02 -16.25
C VAL A 60 -3.21 -1.09 -16.16
N HIS A 61 -2.23 -1.31 -17.02
CA HIS A 61 -0.95 -0.60 -17.01
C HIS A 61 -0.72 0.16 -18.32
N HIS A 62 -0.08 1.32 -18.24
CA HIS A 62 0.28 2.14 -19.42
C HIS A 62 -0.89 2.41 -20.36
N ALA A 63 -2.10 2.56 -19.79
CA ALA A 63 -3.34 2.79 -20.53
C ALA A 63 -3.77 4.27 -20.48
N GLU A 64 -2.89 5.15 -19.98
CA GLU A 64 -3.12 6.59 -19.86
C GLU A 64 -4.36 6.97 -19.04
N LEU A 65 -4.76 6.11 -18.10
CA LEU A 65 -5.92 6.35 -17.24
C LEU A 65 -5.70 7.61 -16.38
N GLU A 66 -6.66 8.51 -16.40
CA GLU A 66 -6.76 9.66 -15.50
C GLU A 66 -7.65 9.36 -14.28
N GLY A 67 -8.48 8.32 -14.36
CA GLY A 67 -9.35 7.85 -13.29
C GLY A 67 -9.75 6.38 -13.46
N ILE A 68 -10.08 5.74 -12.34
CA ILE A 68 -10.49 4.32 -12.27
C ILE A 68 -11.85 4.12 -12.94
N THR A 69 -12.72 5.13 -12.87
CA THR A 69 -14.02 5.13 -13.53
C THR A 69 -13.93 4.88 -15.03
N GLN A 70 -12.87 5.37 -15.70
CA GLN A 70 -12.70 5.22 -17.15
C GLN A 70 -12.67 3.76 -17.59
N ILE A 71 -12.11 2.85 -16.78
CA ILE A 71 -12.08 1.43 -17.13
C ILE A 71 -13.30 0.68 -16.60
N LEU A 72 -13.72 0.91 -15.36
CA LEU A 72 -14.81 0.14 -14.76
C LEU A 72 -16.19 0.45 -15.38
N LEU A 73 -16.34 1.62 -15.97
CA LEU A 73 -17.56 2.09 -16.62
C LEU A 73 -17.37 2.39 -18.11
N CYS A 74 -16.32 1.87 -18.76
CA CYS A 74 -16.02 2.24 -20.15
C CYS A 74 -17.18 1.95 -21.13
N ASP A 75 -17.92 0.85 -20.95
CA ASP A 75 -19.09 0.55 -21.78
C ASP A 75 -20.20 1.60 -21.69
N ASP A 76 -20.33 2.19 -20.52
CA ASP A 76 -21.41 3.11 -20.21
C ASP A 76 -21.03 4.54 -20.61
N LEU A 77 -19.74 4.88 -20.50
CA LEU A 77 -19.21 6.15 -21.02
C LEU A 77 -19.48 6.29 -22.53
N HIS A 78 -19.41 5.18 -23.27
CA HIS A 78 -19.74 5.15 -24.69
C HIS A 78 -21.25 5.31 -25.00
N LYS A 79 -22.12 5.02 -24.01
CA LYS A 79 -23.57 5.02 -24.19
C LYS A 79 -24.28 6.25 -23.63
N ASN A 80 -23.55 7.19 -23.00
CA ASN A 80 -24.14 8.35 -22.29
C ASN A 80 -25.20 7.96 -21.25
N VAL A 81 -25.05 6.82 -20.59
CA VAL A 81 -26.01 6.30 -19.61
C VAL A 81 -25.73 6.92 -18.24
N ILE A 82 -26.76 7.40 -17.57
CA ILE A 82 -26.69 7.89 -16.19
C ILE A 82 -26.67 6.68 -15.26
N TYR A 83 -25.60 6.56 -14.46
CA TYR A 83 -25.39 5.45 -13.52
C TYR A 83 -26.34 5.50 -12.34
N THR A 84 -27.13 4.47 -12.17
CA THR A 84 -28.00 4.30 -11.02
C THR A 84 -27.84 2.89 -10.44
N GLY A 85 -27.22 2.79 -9.25
CA GLY A 85 -27.28 1.61 -8.38
C GLY A 85 -26.25 0.51 -8.61
N ASP A 86 -26.43 -0.60 -7.88
CA ASP A 86 -25.55 -1.76 -7.74
C ASP A 86 -25.25 -2.55 -9.04
N SER A 87 -25.94 -2.26 -10.13
CA SER A 87 -25.80 -2.98 -11.41
C SER A 87 -24.41 -2.87 -12.04
N HIS A 88 -23.61 -1.87 -11.64
CA HIS A 88 -22.27 -1.60 -12.18
C HIS A 88 -21.15 -2.08 -11.27
N SER A 89 -21.46 -2.69 -10.13
CA SER A 89 -20.50 -3.15 -9.15
C SER A 89 -19.72 -4.37 -9.62
N TRP A 90 -18.42 -4.36 -9.39
CA TRP A 90 -17.45 -5.44 -9.65
C TRP A 90 -17.21 -6.22 -8.35
N LYS A 91 -18.23 -6.95 -7.89
CA LYS A 91 -18.25 -7.60 -6.55
C LYS A 91 -17.20 -8.70 -6.37
N ASN A 92 -16.65 -9.25 -7.44
CA ASN A 92 -15.68 -10.33 -7.37
C ASN A 92 -14.22 -9.84 -7.43
N ILE A 93 -13.98 -8.57 -7.72
CA ILE A 93 -12.61 -8.03 -7.69
C ILE A 93 -12.11 -7.98 -6.25
N VAL A 94 -11.04 -8.71 -6.00
CA VAL A 94 -10.27 -8.76 -4.76
C VAL A 94 -8.93 -8.03 -4.92
N GLU A 95 -8.39 -8.05 -6.12
CA GLU A 95 -7.12 -7.42 -6.48
C GLU A 95 -7.27 -6.52 -7.70
N ALA A 96 -6.77 -5.29 -7.61
CA ALA A 96 -6.71 -4.37 -8.74
C ALA A 96 -5.37 -3.62 -8.78
N ASN A 97 -4.81 -3.53 -9.99
CA ASN A 97 -3.56 -2.84 -10.22
C ASN A 97 -3.71 -1.86 -11.39
N PHE A 98 -3.63 -0.56 -11.07
CA PHE A 98 -3.69 0.56 -11.99
C PHE A 98 -2.37 1.33 -12.05
N SER A 99 -1.25 0.65 -11.87
CA SER A 99 0.06 1.29 -11.89
C SER A 99 0.46 1.79 -13.29
N HIS A 100 1.42 2.74 -13.31
CA HIS A 100 1.93 3.34 -14.55
C HIS A 100 0.84 3.98 -15.43
N ASN A 101 -0.02 4.79 -14.81
CA ASN A 101 -1.04 5.57 -15.48
C ASN A 101 -0.88 7.08 -15.19
N GLN A 102 -1.91 7.88 -15.40
CA GLN A 102 -1.91 9.34 -15.22
C GLN A 102 -2.87 9.79 -14.10
N ILE A 103 -3.25 8.88 -13.19
CA ILE A 103 -4.24 9.13 -12.15
C ILE A 103 -3.74 10.21 -11.17
N GLU A 104 -4.46 11.31 -11.08
CA GLU A 104 -4.15 12.40 -10.14
C GLU A 104 -4.99 12.32 -8.86
N THR A 105 -6.19 11.77 -8.96
CA THR A 105 -7.12 11.59 -7.83
C THR A 105 -7.75 10.20 -7.86
N ILE A 106 -7.89 9.59 -6.68
CA ILE A 106 -8.64 8.34 -6.55
C ILE A 106 -10.12 8.71 -6.64
N ASP A 107 -10.73 8.44 -7.79
CA ASP A 107 -12.12 8.82 -8.09
C ASP A 107 -13.14 7.85 -7.48
N GLU A 108 -14.43 8.14 -7.66
CA GLU A 108 -15.55 7.32 -7.18
C GLU A 108 -15.57 5.89 -7.75
N GLY A 109 -14.81 5.63 -8.83
CA GLY A 109 -14.71 4.31 -9.45
C GLY A 109 -14.25 3.21 -8.47
N VAL A 110 -13.44 3.54 -7.46
CA VAL A 110 -13.02 2.55 -6.45
C VAL A 110 -14.20 1.94 -5.69
N LYS A 111 -15.30 2.67 -5.52
CA LYS A 111 -16.51 2.19 -4.83
C LYS A 111 -17.24 1.09 -5.61
N LEU A 112 -16.94 0.95 -6.90
CA LEU A 112 -17.48 -0.13 -7.72
C LEU A 112 -16.81 -1.49 -7.43
N MET A 113 -15.73 -1.50 -6.64
CA MET A 113 -15.00 -2.71 -6.21
C MET A 113 -15.14 -2.90 -4.68
N PRO A 114 -16.34 -3.17 -4.15
CA PRO A 114 -16.59 -3.15 -2.69
C PRO A 114 -15.81 -4.21 -1.90
N ASN A 115 -15.38 -5.30 -2.54
CA ASN A 115 -14.67 -6.40 -1.90
C ASN A 115 -13.15 -6.39 -2.17
N ILE A 116 -12.62 -5.25 -2.64
CA ILE A 116 -11.19 -5.15 -2.90
C ILE A 116 -10.37 -5.27 -1.61
N GLU A 117 -9.34 -6.10 -1.65
CA GLU A 117 -8.38 -6.33 -0.56
C GLU A 117 -7.01 -5.75 -0.90
N HIS A 118 -6.60 -5.82 -2.15
CA HIS A 118 -5.31 -5.37 -2.65
C HIS A 118 -5.47 -4.34 -3.76
N LEU A 119 -5.07 -3.10 -3.50
CA LEU A 119 -5.12 -2.00 -4.48
C LEU A 119 -3.72 -1.44 -4.74
N THR A 120 -3.28 -1.51 -5.99
CA THR A 120 -2.02 -0.92 -6.44
C THR A 120 -2.28 0.27 -7.35
N LEU A 121 -1.75 1.41 -6.96
CA LEU A 121 -1.84 2.70 -7.66
C LEU A 121 -0.43 3.31 -7.85
N SER A 122 0.62 2.49 -7.86
CA SER A 122 2.00 2.97 -7.98
C SER A 122 2.27 3.64 -9.33
N ASN A 123 3.30 4.51 -9.37
CA ASN A 123 3.68 5.21 -10.60
C ASN A 123 2.51 5.97 -11.25
N ASN A 124 1.85 6.80 -10.46
CA ASN A 124 0.79 7.71 -10.86
C ASN A 124 1.13 9.16 -10.42
N LYS A 125 0.14 10.04 -10.34
CA LYS A 125 0.32 11.45 -9.97
C LYS A 125 -0.49 11.83 -8.72
N ILE A 126 -0.84 10.85 -7.89
CA ILE A 126 -1.75 11.01 -6.75
C ILE A 126 -1.03 11.78 -5.62
N GLY A 127 -1.66 12.85 -5.13
CA GLY A 127 -1.13 13.65 -4.03
C GLY A 127 -1.90 13.54 -2.71
N ALA A 128 -3.11 12.94 -2.73
CA ALA A 128 -3.94 12.81 -1.54
C ALA A 128 -4.87 11.59 -1.63
N LEU A 129 -5.23 11.01 -0.48
CA LEU A 129 -6.24 9.95 -0.42
C LEU A 129 -7.64 10.53 -0.57
N SER A 130 -8.48 9.83 -1.34
CA SER A 130 -9.91 10.08 -1.48
C SER A 130 -10.66 8.78 -1.73
N ASN A 131 -11.96 8.75 -1.40
CA ASN A 131 -12.90 7.66 -1.73
C ASN A 131 -12.59 6.26 -1.16
N LEU A 132 -11.59 6.08 -0.28
CA LEU A 132 -11.21 4.78 0.26
C LEU A 132 -12.00 4.36 1.52
N THR A 133 -12.72 5.28 2.15
CA THR A 133 -13.50 5.01 3.38
C THR A 133 -14.61 3.97 3.20
N SER A 134 -15.05 3.76 1.97
CA SER A 134 -16.11 2.80 1.60
C SER A 134 -15.60 1.39 1.26
N LEU A 135 -14.30 1.12 1.46
CA LEU A 135 -13.66 -0.15 1.13
C LEU A 135 -13.31 -0.93 2.42
N PRO A 136 -14.27 -1.67 3.00
CA PRO A 136 -14.09 -2.28 4.32
C PRO A 136 -13.08 -3.42 4.35
N HIS A 137 -12.78 -4.02 3.21
CA HIS A 137 -11.86 -5.16 3.06
C HIS A 137 -10.45 -4.75 2.61
N LEU A 138 -10.23 -3.47 2.28
CA LEU A 138 -8.93 -2.99 1.83
C LEU A 138 -7.88 -3.18 2.93
N SER A 139 -6.94 -4.07 2.69
CA SER A 139 -5.87 -4.44 3.62
C SER A 139 -4.47 -4.09 3.10
N HIS A 140 -4.27 -4.04 1.80
CA HIS A 140 -3.01 -3.73 1.16
C HIS A 140 -3.18 -2.59 0.15
N LEU A 141 -2.41 -1.53 0.34
CA LEU A 141 -2.46 -0.33 -0.52
C LEU A 141 -1.04 0.05 -0.96
N ASN A 142 -0.78 -0.02 -2.25
CA ASN A 142 0.47 0.45 -2.83
C ASN A 142 0.25 1.79 -3.55
N LEU A 143 0.92 2.82 -3.05
CA LEU A 143 0.93 4.20 -3.55
C LEU A 143 2.36 4.67 -3.88
N SER A 144 3.28 3.73 -4.10
CA SER A 144 4.68 4.07 -4.39
C SER A 144 4.83 4.90 -5.67
N ALA A 145 5.87 5.72 -5.72
CA ALA A 145 6.16 6.59 -6.86
C ALA A 145 4.95 7.46 -7.27
N ASN A 146 4.43 8.22 -6.31
CA ASN A 146 3.36 9.18 -6.46
C ASN A 146 3.80 10.58 -5.98
N ARG A 147 2.86 11.48 -5.64
CA ARG A 147 3.14 12.88 -5.28
C ARG A 147 2.70 13.23 -3.85
N PHE A 148 2.70 12.26 -2.95
CA PHE A 148 2.36 12.51 -1.55
C PHE A 148 3.45 13.34 -0.87
N VAL A 149 3.08 14.48 -0.29
CA VAL A 149 3.95 15.33 0.54
C VAL A 149 3.60 15.16 2.02
N GLU A 150 2.33 14.92 2.30
CA GLU A 150 1.78 14.79 3.64
C GLU A 150 0.85 13.57 3.73
N ALA A 151 0.80 12.95 4.90
CA ALA A 151 -0.09 11.83 5.18
C ALA A 151 -1.29 12.25 6.03
N ASN A 152 -1.84 13.44 5.77
CA ASN A 152 -2.90 14.03 6.58
C ASN A 152 -4.14 13.14 6.62
N ASP A 153 -4.61 12.85 7.84
CA ASP A 153 -5.85 12.14 8.12
C ASP A 153 -5.94 10.72 7.51
N PHE A 154 -4.81 10.05 7.26
CA PHE A 154 -4.81 8.69 6.74
C PHE A 154 -5.65 7.75 7.60
N HIS A 155 -5.61 7.91 8.92
CA HIS A 155 -6.42 7.13 9.88
C HIS A 155 -7.94 7.34 9.73
N MET A 156 -8.38 8.46 9.15
CA MET A 156 -9.80 8.71 8.87
C MET A 156 -10.24 8.16 7.51
N LYS A 157 -9.29 7.95 6.61
CA LYS A 157 -9.54 7.55 5.21
C LYS A 157 -9.29 6.08 4.94
N LEU A 158 -8.48 5.44 5.80
CA LEU A 158 -8.12 4.03 5.73
C LEU A 158 -8.65 3.31 6.97
N GLY A 159 -9.49 2.30 6.77
CA GLY A 159 -10.07 1.52 7.86
C GLY A 159 -9.07 0.50 8.44
N ASN A 160 -9.28 -0.79 8.18
CA ASN A 160 -8.46 -1.89 8.69
C ASN A 160 -7.24 -2.17 7.79
N ILE A 161 -6.55 -1.12 7.35
CA ILE A 161 -5.36 -1.26 6.51
C ILE A 161 -4.23 -1.94 7.29
N ARG A 162 -3.58 -2.94 6.67
CA ARG A 162 -2.48 -3.69 7.26
C ARG A 162 -1.13 -3.34 6.64
N TYR A 163 -1.08 -3.11 5.34
CA TYR A 163 0.15 -2.82 4.62
C TYR A 163 -0.02 -1.60 3.72
N ILE A 164 0.90 -0.65 3.85
CA ILE A 164 0.97 0.54 3.00
C ILE A 164 2.38 0.68 2.45
N ASP A 165 2.48 0.76 1.12
CA ASP A 165 3.71 1.16 0.42
C ASP A 165 3.54 2.59 -0.09
N LEU A 166 4.33 3.50 0.44
CA LEU A 166 4.43 4.93 0.06
C LEU A 166 5.85 5.27 -0.39
N SER A 167 6.64 4.28 -0.78
CA SER A 167 8.00 4.51 -1.25
C SER A 167 8.04 5.47 -2.44
N LEU A 168 9.18 6.17 -2.63
CA LEU A 168 9.37 7.11 -3.74
C LEU A 168 8.31 8.24 -3.78
N ASN A 169 7.99 8.81 -2.63
CA ASN A 169 7.15 9.99 -2.48
C ASN A 169 7.96 11.16 -1.85
N SER A 170 7.30 12.16 -1.29
CA SER A 170 7.95 13.32 -0.66
C SER A 170 7.46 13.56 0.77
N ILE A 171 7.08 12.49 1.49
CA ILE A 171 6.50 12.57 2.83
C ILE A 171 7.59 12.95 3.83
N SER A 172 7.33 13.98 4.64
CA SER A 172 8.23 14.45 5.69
C SER A 172 7.67 14.26 7.10
N SER A 173 6.35 14.21 7.28
CA SER A 173 5.69 14.02 8.57
C SER A 173 4.93 12.70 8.66
N LEU A 174 5.07 12.01 9.79
CA LEU A 174 4.42 10.74 10.08
C LEU A 174 3.20 10.86 10.99
N GLN A 175 2.80 12.08 11.35
CA GLN A 175 1.69 12.33 12.27
C GLN A 175 0.38 11.67 11.81
N GLY A 176 0.10 11.68 10.51
CA GLY A 176 -1.14 11.12 9.93
C GLY A 176 -1.30 9.61 10.07
N PHE A 177 -0.22 8.89 10.39
CA PHE A 177 -0.27 7.44 10.63
C PHE A 177 -0.60 7.05 12.07
N SER A 178 -0.54 7.98 13.03
CA SER A 178 -0.53 7.72 14.48
C SER A 178 -1.72 6.92 15.04
N LYS A 179 -2.80 6.74 14.28
CA LYS A 179 -4.02 6.01 14.70
C LYS A 179 -4.37 4.85 13.77
N LEU A 180 -3.47 4.42 12.91
CA LEU A 180 -3.66 3.23 12.06
C LEU A 180 -3.35 1.97 12.86
N TYR A 181 -4.21 1.64 13.83
CA TYR A 181 -3.95 0.58 14.82
C TYR A 181 -3.81 -0.82 14.23
N SER A 182 -4.35 -1.07 13.04
CA SER A 182 -4.23 -2.36 12.33
C SER A 182 -3.00 -2.44 11.42
N LEU A 183 -2.19 -1.36 11.33
CA LEU A 183 -1.05 -1.31 10.43
C LEU A 183 0.07 -2.24 10.91
N GLU A 184 0.47 -3.18 10.05
CA GLU A 184 1.52 -4.17 10.28
C GLU A 184 2.81 -3.81 9.55
N GLY A 185 2.69 -3.23 8.35
CA GLY A 185 3.82 -2.86 7.52
C GLY A 185 3.65 -1.49 6.88
N LEU A 186 4.72 -0.69 6.96
CA LEU A 186 4.81 0.64 6.34
C LEU A 186 6.14 0.80 5.62
N ASP A 187 6.08 0.95 4.29
CA ASP A 187 7.24 1.29 3.48
C ASP A 187 7.23 2.78 3.12
N LEU A 188 8.24 3.48 3.61
CA LEU A 188 8.51 4.90 3.34
C LEU A 188 9.87 5.09 2.65
N THR A 189 10.39 4.06 1.98
CA THR A 189 11.67 4.14 1.25
C THR A 189 11.72 5.37 0.35
N ALA A 190 12.85 6.08 0.37
CA ALA A 190 13.10 7.24 -0.50
C ALA A 190 12.01 8.33 -0.38
N ASN A 191 11.74 8.75 0.85
CA ASN A 191 10.91 9.90 1.21
C ASN A 191 11.77 11.04 1.82
N GLN A 192 11.16 11.99 2.52
CA GLN A 192 11.81 13.19 3.07
C GLN A 192 11.76 13.26 4.62
N VAL A 193 11.58 12.13 5.28
CA VAL A 193 11.60 12.08 6.75
C VAL A 193 13.01 12.41 7.25
N SER A 194 13.18 13.53 7.97
CA SER A 194 14.49 14.00 8.43
C SER A 194 14.67 13.96 9.93
N ASP A 195 13.59 14.05 10.71
CA ASP A 195 13.65 14.06 12.16
C ASP A 195 13.28 12.69 12.75
N LEU A 196 14.14 12.16 13.62
CA LEU A 196 13.86 10.95 14.40
C LEU A 196 12.59 11.07 15.26
N SER A 197 12.22 12.29 15.67
CA SER A 197 11.01 12.49 16.47
C SER A 197 9.73 12.13 15.73
N GLU A 198 9.72 12.13 14.41
CA GLU A 198 8.57 11.70 13.59
C GLU A 198 8.21 10.23 13.84
N ILE A 199 9.21 9.37 14.11
CA ILE A 199 9.00 7.94 14.38
C ILE A 199 8.14 7.73 15.64
N LYS A 200 8.08 8.70 16.58
CA LYS A 200 7.21 8.63 17.75
C LYS A 200 5.73 8.47 17.39
N HIS A 201 5.32 9.02 16.26
CA HIS A 201 3.94 8.88 15.78
C HIS A 201 3.57 7.44 15.44
N LEU A 202 4.57 6.59 15.16
CA LEU A 202 4.41 5.17 14.85
C LEU A 202 4.60 4.26 16.06
N SER A 203 5.31 4.71 17.10
CA SER A 203 5.73 3.88 18.22
C SER A 203 4.58 3.27 19.04
N ASN A 204 3.41 3.90 19.01
CA ASN A 204 2.21 3.45 19.70
C ASN A 204 1.28 2.57 18.86
N LEU A 205 1.65 2.24 17.61
CA LEU A 205 0.86 1.37 16.75
C LEU A 205 1.05 -0.09 17.17
N PRO A 206 0.02 -0.75 17.71
CA PRO A 206 0.20 -2.05 18.39
C PRO A 206 0.56 -3.19 17.45
N CYS A 207 0.17 -3.10 16.18
CA CYS A 207 0.39 -4.16 15.20
C CYS A 207 1.59 -3.90 14.29
N LEU A 208 2.23 -2.73 14.37
CA LEU A 208 3.33 -2.40 13.47
C LEU A 208 4.55 -3.29 13.78
N GLU A 209 4.97 -4.05 12.78
CA GLU A 209 6.12 -4.95 12.85
C GLU A 209 7.19 -4.62 11.82
N ASN A 210 6.80 -4.07 10.67
CA ASN A 210 7.71 -3.79 9.55
C ASN A 210 7.69 -2.30 9.22
N LEU A 211 8.83 -1.64 9.36
CA LEU A 211 9.02 -0.22 9.04
C LEU A 211 10.27 -0.05 8.18
N ILE A 212 10.10 0.56 6.99
CA ILE A 212 11.21 0.82 6.08
C ILE A 212 11.35 2.33 5.90
N LEU A 213 12.52 2.87 6.26
CA LEU A 213 12.89 4.28 6.14
C LEU A 213 14.16 4.49 5.31
N THR A 214 14.67 3.44 4.68
CA THR A 214 15.85 3.50 3.82
C THR A 214 15.71 4.62 2.77
N GLY A 215 16.79 5.35 2.53
CA GLY A 215 16.78 6.46 1.55
C GLY A 215 16.10 7.75 2.04
N ASN A 216 15.69 7.83 3.32
CA ASN A 216 15.27 9.08 3.94
C ASN A 216 16.45 9.80 4.61
N PRO A 217 16.41 11.13 4.78
CA PRO A 217 17.45 11.86 5.49
C PRO A 217 17.70 11.36 6.92
N VAL A 218 16.67 10.87 7.62
CA VAL A 218 16.79 10.30 8.96
C VAL A 218 17.67 9.06 9.01
N ALA A 219 17.70 8.25 7.96
CA ALA A 219 18.43 6.99 7.92
C ALA A 219 19.97 7.15 7.85
N ILE A 220 20.48 8.35 7.53
CA ILE A 220 21.92 8.66 7.52
C ILE A 220 22.43 9.25 8.85
N VAL A 221 21.55 9.47 9.83
CA VAL A 221 21.92 9.99 11.15
C VAL A 221 22.75 8.93 11.89
N VAL A 222 23.79 9.37 12.60
CA VAL A 222 24.62 8.48 13.44
C VAL A 222 23.72 7.76 14.47
N ASP A 223 23.92 6.45 14.62
CA ASP A 223 23.14 5.57 15.50
C ASP A 223 21.63 5.56 15.21
N TYR A 224 21.24 5.90 13.98
CA TYR A 224 19.83 5.94 13.53
C TYR A 224 19.03 4.73 13.99
N ARG A 225 19.49 3.50 13.68
CA ARG A 225 18.75 2.27 13.96
C ARG A 225 18.47 2.10 15.46
N VAL A 226 19.48 2.26 16.29
CA VAL A 226 19.34 2.13 17.76
C VAL A 226 18.41 3.21 18.31
N ARG A 227 18.55 4.45 17.84
CA ARG A 227 17.72 5.58 18.27
C ARG A 227 16.26 5.45 17.79
N ALA A 228 16.05 4.93 16.59
CA ALA A 228 14.71 4.64 16.08
C ALA A 228 14.05 3.50 16.88
N LEU A 229 14.76 2.40 17.14
CA LEU A 229 14.28 1.27 17.92
C LEU A 229 13.98 1.67 19.38
N GLU A 230 14.78 2.56 19.98
CA GLU A 230 14.53 3.09 21.32
C GLU A 230 13.13 3.69 21.47
N LEU A 231 12.60 4.32 20.43
CA LEU A 231 11.28 4.96 20.46
C LEU A 231 10.13 3.94 20.58
N PHE A 232 10.34 2.69 20.15
CA PHE A 232 9.34 1.62 20.30
C PHE A 232 9.32 0.98 21.71
N GLY A 233 10.26 1.37 22.58
CA GLY A 233 10.28 0.91 23.96
C GLY A 233 10.41 -0.61 24.08
N ALA A 234 9.51 -1.24 24.85
CA ALA A 234 9.49 -2.69 25.04
C ALA A 234 9.29 -3.50 23.73
N ARG A 235 8.70 -2.88 22.72
CA ARG A 235 8.46 -3.53 21.42
C ARG A 235 9.63 -3.44 20.45
N ALA A 236 10.78 -2.86 20.85
CA ALA A 236 11.95 -2.72 19.96
C ALA A 236 12.37 -4.04 19.31
N ALA A 237 12.28 -5.17 20.03
CA ALA A 237 12.65 -6.50 19.53
C ALA A 237 11.67 -7.05 18.47
N GLU A 238 10.44 -6.53 18.41
CA GLU A 238 9.41 -6.95 17.48
C GLU A 238 9.58 -6.26 16.11
N ILE A 239 10.15 -5.05 16.10
CA ILE A 239 10.24 -4.20 14.91
C ILE A 239 11.33 -4.70 13.96
N CYS A 240 10.95 -5.02 12.74
CA CYS A 240 11.83 -5.18 11.60
C CYS A 240 12.05 -3.80 10.96
N LEU A 241 13.20 -3.19 11.21
CA LEU A 241 13.54 -1.88 10.66
C LEU A 241 14.44 -2.05 9.45
N ASP A 242 14.05 -1.44 8.32
CA ASP A 242 14.79 -1.51 7.05
C ASP A 242 15.10 -2.96 6.60
N ASN A 243 14.09 -3.84 6.73
CA ASN A 243 14.14 -5.27 6.42
C ASN A 243 15.09 -6.10 7.31
N GLU A 244 15.57 -5.54 8.42
CA GLU A 244 16.46 -6.23 9.36
C GLU A 244 15.87 -6.25 10.77
N LYS A 245 15.79 -7.42 11.38
CA LYS A 245 15.48 -7.54 12.82
C LYS A 245 16.66 -7.00 13.65
N PRO A 246 16.38 -6.38 14.82
CA PRO A 246 17.46 -5.88 15.67
C PRO A 246 18.35 -7.01 16.18
N SER A 247 19.66 -6.77 16.15
CA SER A 247 20.65 -7.66 16.76
C SER A 247 20.62 -7.51 18.29
N GLN A 248 21.13 -8.54 19.02
CA GLN A 248 21.22 -8.47 20.48
C GLN A 248 22.01 -7.24 20.95
N LYS A 249 23.09 -6.89 20.26
CA LYS A 249 23.91 -5.71 20.57
C LYS A 249 23.10 -4.40 20.46
N GLU A 250 22.25 -4.28 19.43
CA GLU A 250 21.38 -3.12 19.29
C GLU A 250 20.35 -3.08 20.43
N LEU A 251 19.73 -4.20 20.78
CA LEU A 251 18.77 -4.29 21.88
C LEU A 251 19.39 -3.94 23.23
N ASP A 252 20.61 -4.41 23.50
CA ASP A 252 21.35 -4.05 24.73
C ASP A 252 21.61 -2.54 24.79
N THR A 253 21.97 -1.94 23.65
CA THR A 253 22.18 -0.49 23.57
C THR A 253 20.86 0.27 23.73
N VAL A 254 19.78 -0.19 23.14
CA VAL A 254 18.42 0.35 23.32
C VAL A 254 18.01 0.34 24.80
N ALA A 255 18.25 -0.79 25.49
CA ALA A 255 17.94 -0.91 26.92
C ALA A 255 18.71 0.12 27.79
N VAL A 256 19.99 0.35 27.48
CA VAL A 256 20.80 1.37 28.15
C VAL A 256 20.26 2.78 27.89
N LEU A 257 19.92 3.11 26.63
CA LEU A 257 19.35 4.41 26.29
C LEU A 257 18.00 4.66 26.99
N GLN A 258 17.15 3.65 27.05
CA GLN A 258 15.87 3.72 27.77
C GLN A 258 16.08 3.95 29.28
N ALA A 259 17.02 3.25 29.89
CA ALA A 259 17.37 3.44 31.31
C ALA A 259 17.84 4.87 31.58
N ILE A 260 18.75 5.39 30.73
CA ILE A 260 19.23 6.79 30.84
C ILE A 260 18.07 7.79 30.72
N ARG A 261 17.15 7.54 29.80
CA ARG A 261 15.97 8.41 29.59
C ARG A 261 15.07 8.42 30.82
N ILE A 262 14.75 7.23 31.39
CA ILE A 262 13.93 7.10 32.60
C ILE A 262 14.55 7.87 33.76
N VAL A 263 15.87 7.75 33.95
CA VAL A 263 16.60 8.48 35.01
C VAL A 263 16.53 9.99 34.79
N LYS A 264 16.70 10.47 33.55
CA LYS A 264 16.59 11.90 33.23
C LYS A 264 15.18 12.46 33.48
N GLU A 265 14.15 11.61 33.34
CA GLU A 265 12.73 11.96 33.65
C GLU A 265 12.43 11.88 35.16
N GLY A 266 13.43 11.61 36.01
CA GLY A 266 13.27 11.53 37.47
C GLY A 266 12.57 10.26 37.97
N ARG A 267 12.50 9.22 37.12
CA ARG A 267 11.91 7.92 37.46
C ARG A 267 13.01 6.89 37.73
N THR A 268 12.71 5.89 38.54
CA THR A 268 13.63 4.74 38.76
C THR A 268 13.40 3.70 37.66
N PRO A 269 14.46 3.23 36.98
CA PRO A 269 14.33 2.13 36.02
C PRO A 269 13.86 0.87 36.75
N THR A 270 12.77 0.26 36.31
CA THR A 270 12.39 -1.09 36.72
C THR A 270 13.33 -2.08 36.04
N LEU A 271 14.23 -2.73 36.78
CA LEU A 271 15.00 -3.85 36.28
C LEU A 271 14.02 -4.97 35.91
N VAL A 272 14.01 -5.40 34.66
CA VAL A 272 13.29 -6.61 34.24
C VAL A 272 13.92 -7.77 35.02
N PRO A 273 13.14 -8.59 35.76
CA PRO A 273 13.71 -9.74 36.45
C PRO A 273 14.38 -10.67 35.41
N GLU A 274 15.66 -11.02 35.68
CA GLU A 274 16.32 -12.10 34.95
C GLU A 274 15.42 -13.32 34.93
N ALA A 275 15.29 -13.95 33.77
CA ALA A 275 14.53 -15.20 33.59
C ALA A 275 14.96 -16.20 34.68
N THR A 276 14.07 -16.51 35.59
CA THR A 276 14.28 -17.51 36.62
C THR A 276 14.63 -18.83 35.94
N HIS A 277 15.85 -19.28 36.17
CA HIS A 277 16.29 -20.65 35.88
C HIS A 277 15.29 -21.63 36.54
N PHE A 278 14.50 -22.32 35.74
CA PHE A 278 13.77 -23.48 36.21
C PHE A 278 14.80 -24.58 36.59
N PRO A 279 14.79 -25.10 37.84
CA PRO A 279 15.64 -26.18 38.21
C PRO A 279 15.23 -27.43 37.43
N ILE A 280 16.21 -28.04 36.76
CA ILE A 280 16.09 -29.36 36.14
C ILE A 280 15.74 -30.36 37.25
N ARG A 281 14.52 -30.88 37.24
CA ARG A 281 14.14 -32.04 38.07
C ARG A 281 14.87 -33.25 37.55
N ASN A 282 15.95 -33.65 38.24
CA ASN A 282 16.51 -34.99 38.14
C ASN A 282 15.45 -36.00 38.61
N GLN A 283 14.90 -36.77 37.70
CA GLN A 283 14.28 -38.04 38.03
C GLN A 283 15.36 -39.10 38.05
N SER A 284 15.70 -39.53 39.25
CA SER A 284 16.42 -40.79 39.50
C SER A 284 15.43 -41.82 40.02
N LEU A 285 15.44 -42.99 39.38
CA LEU A 285 14.84 -44.30 39.70
C LEU A 285 13.36 -44.48 39.44
#